data_6be00fc3a27560e052f38fdb354e01d5
#
_entry.id   6be00fc3a27560e052f38fdb354e01d5
#
_cell.length_a   1.000
_cell.length_b   1.000
_cell.length_c   1.000
_cell.angle_alpha   90.00
_cell.angle_beta   90.00
_cell.angle_gamma   90.00
#
_symmetry.space_group_name_H-M   'P 1'
#
loop_
_entity.id
_entity.type
_entity.pdbx_description
1 polymer ?
#
loop_
_entity_poly.entity_id
_entity_poly.type
_entity_poly.pdbx_seq_one_letter_code
_entity_poly.pdbx_strand_id
1 'polypeptide(L)'
;MNLQDRIAIIGLTDTGMIRKKNEDSIGFDSALGLIVLADGMGGHRGGEIASSMSVDAILDVLQRQLPKIKPGRTDPESGFSMESVCIQEAIESANELIFRAAEVNPEHYGMGTTIVVLLYYNNTFSMGHVGDSRCYRLRADKLEQITKDHSLLQELIDRGFYTEEEARNSKNKNLVTRALGIGPQVNVDMQEDIVLKNDIYLLCSDGLTDLVEDQYIYLTIKRFSDNLEEAAKQLITKANENGGKDNISVMLCRIDSDFSTGQGWFNRLMARFD
;
A
#
# COMPACT_ATOMS: atom_id res chain seq x y z
N MET A 1 14.50 -16.49 1.63
CA MET A 1 15.47 -15.63 0.92
C MET A 1 15.57 -14.35 1.72
N ASN A 2 16.76 -13.83 2.01
CA ASN A 2 16.90 -12.53 2.70
C ASN A 2 17.15 -11.44 1.66
N LEU A 3 16.28 -10.42 1.62
CA LEU A 3 16.30 -9.33 0.65
C LEU A 3 16.96 -8.04 1.17
N GLN A 4 17.45 -8.03 2.41
CA GLN A 4 17.97 -6.83 3.09
C GLN A 4 19.08 -6.10 2.30
N ASP A 5 19.89 -6.82 1.52
CA ASP A 5 20.95 -6.25 0.68
C ASP A 5 20.53 -6.10 -0.80
N ARG A 6 19.27 -6.36 -1.13
CA ARG A 6 18.73 -6.35 -2.49
C ARG A 6 17.74 -5.24 -2.76
N ILE A 7 17.12 -4.77 -1.70
CA ILE A 7 16.12 -3.70 -1.72
C ILE A 7 16.43 -2.70 -0.60
N ALA A 8 16.26 -1.43 -0.88
CA ALA A 8 16.31 -0.37 0.12
C ALA A 8 14.88 0.06 0.48
N ILE A 9 14.52 0.03 1.75
CA ILE A 9 13.20 0.45 2.23
C ILE A 9 13.37 1.56 3.26
N ILE A 10 12.53 2.59 3.14
CA ILE A 10 12.38 3.67 4.13
C ILE A 10 10.90 3.99 4.32
N GLY A 11 10.48 4.28 5.53
CA GLY A 11 9.14 4.74 5.85
C GLY A 11 9.18 5.91 6.81
N LEU A 12 8.41 6.94 6.52
CA LEU A 12 8.20 8.11 7.37
C LEU A 12 6.70 8.40 7.45
N THR A 13 6.27 8.84 8.63
CA THR A 13 4.90 9.30 8.87
C THR A 13 4.92 10.59 9.68
N ASP A 14 3.98 11.48 9.40
CA ASP A 14 3.85 12.79 10.04
C ASP A 14 2.38 13.09 10.36
N THR A 15 2.11 13.73 11.48
CA THR A 15 0.75 14.05 11.91
C THR A 15 0.07 15.10 11.02
N GLY A 16 0.84 15.82 10.22
CA GLY A 16 0.37 16.98 9.49
C GLY A 16 0.27 18.23 10.39
N MET A 17 -0.27 19.31 9.82
CA MET A 17 -0.34 20.62 10.50
C MET A 17 -1.67 20.85 11.23
N ILE A 18 -2.70 20.08 10.93
CA ILE A 18 -4.08 20.31 11.40
C ILE A 18 -4.53 19.22 12.38
N ARG A 19 -4.20 17.97 12.12
CA ARG A 19 -4.58 16.84 12.96
C ARG A 19 -3.85 16.89 14.31
N LYS A 20 -4.48 16.38 15.37
CA LYS A 20 -3.88 16.29 16.71
C LYS A 20 -3.19 14.97 16.96
N LYS A 21 -3.52 13.95 16.18
CA LYS A 21 -3.03 12.60 16.28
C LYS A 21 -2.69 12.09 14.89
N ASN A 22 -1.80 11.14 14.86
CA ASN A 22 -1.53 10.35 13.68
C ASN A 22 -2.34 9.06 13.77
N GLU A 23 -3.24 8.86 12.83
CA GLU A 23 -4.05 7.65 12.68
C GLU A 23 -3.53 6.74 11.56
N ASP A 24 -2.49 7.18 10.84
CA ASP A 24 -1.73 6.33 9.92
C ASP A 24 -0.81 5.36 10.68
N SER A 25 -0.60 4.20 10.10
CA SER A 25 0.39 3.22 10.57
C SER A 25 1.19 2.66 9.40
N ILE A 26 2.49 2.50 9.60
CA ILE A 26 3.40 1.93 8.62
C ILE A 26 4.25 0.84 9.26
N GLY A 27 4.59 -0.18 8.47
CA GLY A 27 5.48 -1.24 8.93
C GLY A 27 6.18 -1.92 7.77
N PHE A 28 7.37 -2.49 8.02
CA PHE A 28 8.09 -3.24 6.99
C PHE A 28 9.02 -4.30 7.59
N ASP A 29 9.35 -5.28 6.78
CA ASP A 29 10.39 -6.27 7.05
C ASP A 29 11.33 -6.35 5.84
N SER A 30 12.50 -5.73 5.94
CA SER A 30 13.47 -5.68 4.83
C SER A 30 14.02 -7.06 4.47
N ALA A 31 14.10 -8.00 5.41
CA ALA A 31 14.58 -9.35 5.14
C ALA A 31 13.59 -10.14 4.29
N LEU A 32 12.29 -9.94 4.51
CA LEU A 32 11.22 -10.55 3.72
C LEU A 32 10.87 -9.73 2.46
N GLY A 33 11.26 -8.46 2.39
CA GLY A 33 10.82 -7.56 1.34
C GLY A 33 9.35 -7.17 1.46
N LEU A 34 8.86 -7.02 2.70
CA LEU A 34 7.47 -6.73 3.02
C LEU A 34 7.31 -5.29 3.47
N ILE A 35 6.30 -4.61 2.93
CA ILE A 35 5.94 -3.23 3.25
C ILE A 35 4.42 -3.16 3.45
N VAL A 36 3.99 -2.47 4.50
CA VAL A 36 2.57 -2.31 4.86
C VAL A 36 2.31 -0.86 5.23
N LEU A 37 1.27 -0.26 4.66
CA LEU A 37 0.78 1.07 4.99
C LEU A 37 -0.72 0.99 5.21
N ALA A 38 -1.20 1.64 6.26
CA ALA A 38 -2.59 1.71 6.65
C ALA A 38 -2.94 3.14 7.09
N ASP A 39 -4.02 3.69 6.54
CA ASP A 39 -4.59 4.99 6.90
C ASP A 39 -5.88 4.75 7.69
N GLY A 40 -5.86 5.14 8.94
CA GLY A 40 -6.93 4.86 9.90
C GLY A 40 -8.04 5.88 9.86
N MET A 41 -9.27 5.40 9.83
CA MET A 41 -10.47 6.24 9.88
C MET A 41 -11.39 5.84 11.04
N GLY A 42 -12.06 6.85 11.65
CA GLY A 42 -13.05 6.60 12.69
C GLY A 42 -13.06 7.68 13.75
N GLY A 43 -14.15 7.74 14.57
CA GLY A 43 -14.27 8.71 15.64
C GLY A 43 -13.38 8.39 16.86
N HIS A 44 -13.05 9.39 17.64
CA HIS A 44 -12.30 9.34 18.91
C HIS A 44 -10.87 8.78 18.80
N ARG A 45 -10.67 7.48 18.76
CA ARG A 45 -9.38 6.78 18.63
C ARG A 45 -9.47 5.57 17.70
N GLY A 46 -10.58 5.44 17.01
CA GLY A 46 -10.84 4.24 16.22
C GLY A 46 -9.85 4.06 15.09
N GLY A 47 -9.51 5.12 14.37
CA GLY A 47 -8.58 5.08 13.25
C GLY A 47 -7.18 4.62 13.65
N GLU A 48 -6.59 5.22 14.70
CA GLU A 48 -5.26 4.86 15.24
C GLU A 48 -5.19 3.36 15.61
N ILE A 49 -6.27 2.86 16.22
CA ILE A 49 -6.34 1.45 16.65
C ILE A 49 -6.48 0.53 15.43
N ALA A 50 -7.36 0.86 14.49
CA ALA A 50 -7.61 0.03 13.31
C ALA A 50 -6.35 -0.08 12.43
N SER A 51 -5.67 1.04 12.15
CA SER A 51 -4.45 1.07 11.35
C SER A 51 -3.31 0.29 12.01
N SER A 52 -3.04 0.53 13.31
CA SER A 52 -2.01 -0.20 14.05
C SER A 52 -2.29 -1.70 14.10
N MET A 53 -3.54 -2.10 14.45
CA MET A 53 -3.93 -3.50 14.50
C MET A 53 -3.75 -4.20 13.14
N SER A 54 -4.09 -3.52 12.03
CA SER A 54 -3.94 -4.10 10.69
C SER A 54 -2.48 -4.32 10.33
N VAL A 55 -1.62 -3.33 10.53
CA VAL A 55 -0.18 -3.43 10.25
C VAL A 55 0.46 -4.55 11.07
N ASP A 56 0.22 -4.57 12.39
CA ASP A 56 0.79 -5.56 13.29
C ASP A 56 0.32 -6.98 12.95
N ALA A 57 -0.99 -7.17 12.70
CA ALA A 57 -1.55 -8.47 12.37
C ALA A 57 -1.02 -9.00 11.02
N ILE A 58 -0.94 -8.15 10.00
CA ILE A 58 -0.44 -8.53 8.68
C ILE A 58 1.04 -8.90 8.74
N LEU A 59 1.87 -8.07 9.40
CA LEU A 59 3.30 -8.37 9.57
C LEU A 59 3.50 -9.70 10.30
N ASP A 60 2.80 -9.92 11.42
CA ASP A 60 2.92 -11.13 12.22
C ASP A 60 2.49 -12.40 11.43
N VAL A 61 1.38 -12.33 10.70
CA VAL A 61 0.92 -13.46 9.86
C VAL A 61 1.92 -13.76 8.76
N LEU A 62 2.36 -12.75 8.01
CA LEU A 62 3.25 -12.93 6.86
C LEU A 62 4.65 -13.38 7.30
N GLN A 63 5.21 -12.83 8.38
CA GLN A 63 6.49 -13.28 8.95
C GLN A 63 6.48 -14.76 9.34
N ARG A 64 5.34 -15.27 9.83
CA ARG A 64 5.19 -16.68 10.21
C ARG A 64 4.90 -17.62 9.05
N GLN A 65 4.20 -17.14 8.00
CA GLN A 65 3.71 -17.99 6.90
C GLN A 65 4.63 -18.01 5.69
N LEU A 66 5.17 -16.86 5.25
CA LEU A 66 6.01 -16.77 4.07
C LEU A 66 7.21 -17.73 4.06
N PRO A 67 7.94 -17.94 5.19
CA PRO A 67 9.04 -18.90 5.21
C PRO A 67 8.65 -20.36 4.93
N LYS A 68 7.36 -20.69 5.03
CA LYS A 68 6.82 -22.04 4.79
C LYS A 68 6.38 -22.25 3.34
N ILE A 69 6.23 -21.16 2.58
CA ILE A 69 5.81 -21.21 1.18
C ILE A 69 6.98 -21.70 0.33
N LYS A 70 6.70 -22.69 -0.53
CA LYS A 70 7.69 -23.13 -1.53
C LYS A 70 7.66 -22.17 -2.71
N PRO A 71 8.79 -21.54 -3.06
CA PRO A 71 8.85 -20.58 -4.15
C PRO A 71 8.31 -21.13 -5.47
N GLY A 72 7.59 -20.29 -6.24
CA GLY A 72 7.11 -20.63 -7.57
C GLY A 72 5.84 -21.48 -7.61
N ARG A 73 5.19 -21.73 -6.49
CA ARG A 73 3.86 -22.38 -6.47
C ARG A 73 2.77 -21.36 -6.73
N THR A 74 1.81 -21.76 -7.57
CA THR A 74 0.58 -21.03 -7.83
C THR A 74 -0.61 -21.78 -7.23
N ASP A 75 -1.59 -21.03 -6.79
CA ASP A 75 -2.88 -21.58 -6.39
C ASP A 75 -3.68 -21.97 -7.64
N PRO A 76 -4.20 -23.20 -7.73
CA PRO A 76 -4.91 -23.68 -8.91
C PRO A 76 -6.27 -22.98 -9.15
N GLU A 77 -6.88 -22.44 -8.10
CA GLU A 77 -8.21 -21.82 -8.19
C GLU A 77 -8.11 -20.36 -8.64
N SER A 78 -7.25 -19.59 -8.03
CA SER A 78 -7.08 -18.16 -8.33
C SER A 78 -6.06 -17.89 -9.43
N GLY A 79 -5.11 -18.80 -9.66
CA GLY A 79 -3.98 -18.60 -10.56
C GLY A 79 -2.89 -17.67 -10.01
N PHE A 80 -3.07 -17.09 -8.83
CA PHE A 80 -2.07 -16.27 -8.14
C PHE A 80 -0.97 -17.13 -7.51
N SER A 81 0.17 -16.50 -7.20
CA SER A 81 1.20 -17.15 -6.39
C SER A 81 0.70 -17.45 -4.98
N MET A 82 1.30 -18.43 -4.31
CA MET A 82 0.99 -18.70 -2.90
C MET A 82 1.34 -17.52 -1.99
N GLU A 83 2.30 -16.70 -2.39
CA GLU A 83 2.65 -15.45 -1.73
C GLU A 83 1.48 -14.44 -1.77
N SER A 84 0.83 -14.29 -2.93
CA SER A 84 -0.37 -13.44 -3.08
C SER A 84 -1.55 -13.96 -2.27
N VAL A 85 -1.80 -15.28 -2.30
CA VAL A 85 -2.85 -15.90 -1.48
C VAL A 85 -2.60 -15.62 0.00
N CYS A 86 -1.35 -15.74 0.45
CA CYS A 86 -1.00 -15.47 1.85
C CYS A 86 -1.23 -13.99 2.25
N ILE A 87 -0.96 -13.03 1.33
CA ILE A 87 -1.28 -11.61 1.55
C ILE A 87 -2.79 -11.41 1.66
N GLN A 88 -3.56 -11.98 0.74
CA GLN A 88 -5.02 -11.87 0.76
C GLN A 88 -5.59 -12.40 2.09
N GLU A 89 -5.20 -13.61 2.49
CA GLU A 89 -5.63 -14.21 3.76
C GLU A 89 -5.22 -13.38 4.99
N ALA A 90 -4.02 -12.77 4.97
CA ALA A 90 -3.56 -11.90 6.05
C ALA A 90 -4.42 -10.63 6.15
N ILE A 91 -4.77 -10.00 5.02
CA ILE A 91 -5.64 -8.82 4.99
C ILE A 91 -7.06 -9.17 5.45
N GLU A 92 -7.63 -10.28 4.97
CA GLU A 92 -8.96 -10.75 5.38
C GLU A 92 -9.00 -11.06 6.88
N SER A 93 -7.94 -11.68 7.43
CA SER A 93 -7.82 -11.94 8.86
C SER A 93 -7.70 -10.65 9.68
N ALA A 94 -6.97 -9.65 9.18
CA ALA A 94 -6.88 -8.34 9.82
C ALA A 94 -8.25 -7.63 9.82
N ASN A 95 -9.00 -7.70 8.70
CA ASN A 95 -10.36 -7.19 8.63
C ASN A 95 -11.27 -7.80 9.71
N GLU A 96 -11.27 -9.12 9.83
CA GLU A 96 -12.07 -9.82 10.82
C GLU A 96 -11.69 -9.41 12.25
N LEU A 97 -10.40 -9.26 12.52
CA LEU A 97 -9.88 -8.84 13.83
C LEU A 97 -10.39 -7.43 14.21
N ILE A 98 -10.29 -6.47 13.27
CA ILE A 98 -10.73 -5.08 13.49
C ILE A 98 -12.25 -5.03 13.66
N PHE A 99 -13.00 -5.71 12.78
CA PHE A 99 -14.46 -5.75 12.82
C PHE A 99 -14.97 -6.30 14.16
N ARG A 100 -14.41 -7.42 14.63
CA ARG A 100 -14.77 -7.99 15.94
C ARG A 100 -14.38 -7.08 17.11
N ALA A 101 -13.24 -6.41 17.05
CA ALA A 101 -12.84 -5.46 18.08
C ALA A 101 -13.78 -4.26 18.18
N ALA A 102 -14.29 -3.79 17.02
CA ALA A 102 -15.29 -2.72 16.96
C ALA A 102 -16.65 -3.14 17.52
N GLU A 103 -17.07 -4.40 17.31
CA GLU A 103 -18.35 -4.92 17.86
C GLU A 103 -18.34 -5.05 19.39
N VAL A 104 -17.19 -5.43 19.97
CA VAL A 104 -17.07 -5.64 21.42
C VAL A 104 -16.94 -4.34 22.20
N ASN A 105 -16.36 -3.29 21.58
CA ASN A 105 -16.12 -2.01 22.25
C ASN A 105 -16.89 -0.87 21.56
N PRO A 106 -17.96 -0.35 22.19
CA PRO A 106 -18.77 0.74 21.62
C PRO A 106 -17.97 2.01 21.30
N GLU A 107 -16.85 2.27 21.99
CA GLU A 107 -15.99 3.44 21.72
C GLU A 107 -15.23 3.29 20.38
N HIS A 108 -15.11 2.07 19.87
CA HIS A 108 -14.45 1.75 18.60
C HIS A 108 -15.45 1.45 17.47
N TYR A 109 -16.75 1.68 17.72
CA TYR A 109 -17.77 1.41 16.72
C TYR A 109 -17.53 2.23 15.44
N GLY A 110 -17.48 1.53 14.29
CA GLY A 110 -17.23 2.14 13.00
C GLY A 110 -15.76 2.50 12.74
N MET A 111 -14.82 2.01 13.55
CA MET A 111 -13.39 2.14 13.20
C MET A 111 -13.08 1.32 11.96
N GLY A 112 -12.20 1.85 11.14
CA GLY A 112 -11.72 1.19 9.93
C GLY A 112 -10.37 1.72 9.51
N THR A 113 -9.82 1.13 8.46
CA THR A 113 -8.55 1.57 7.90
C THR A 113 -8.44 1.17 6.44
N THR A 114 -7.71 1.95 5.65
CA THR A 114 -7.20 1.48 4.36
C THR A 114 -6.08 0.47 4.59
N ILE A 115 -5.65 -0.21 3.53
CA ILE A 115 -4.46 -1.03 3.55
C ILE A 115 -3.80 -1.10 2.17
N VAL A 116 -2.49 -0.99 2.14
CA VAL A 116 -1.63 -1.37 1.01
C VAL A 116 -0.51 -2.25 1.53
N VAL A 117 -0.45 -3.47 1.02
CA VAL A 117 0.61 -4.45 1.33
C VAL A 117 1.40 -4.72 0.06
N LEU A 118 2.71 -4.61 0.12
CA LEU A 118 3.60 -4.92 -0.99
C LEU A 118 4.67 -5.90 -0.52
N LEU A 119 4.78 -7.04 -1.20
CA LEU A 119 5.75 -8.10 -0.92
C LEU A 119 6.58 -8.38 -2.15
N TYR A 120 7.90 -8.36 -2.00
CA TYR A 120 8.85 -8.69 -3.06
C TYR A 120 9.40 -10.12 -2.91
N TYR A 121 9.44 -10.86 -4.00
CA TYR A 121 10.02 -12.21 -4.06
C TYR A 121 10.32 -12.55 -5.51
N ASN A 122 11.41 -13.29 -5.74
CA ASN A 122 11.75 -13.87 -7.05
C ASN A 122 11.61 -12.91 -8.26
N ASN A 123 12.08 -11.67 -8.13
CA ASN A 123 11.92 -10.59 -9.11
C ASN A 123 10.45 -10.27 -9.48
N THR A 124 9.56 -10.50 -8.57
CA THR A 124 8.13 -10.21 -8.69
C THR A 124 7.71 -9.43 -7.45
N PHE A 125 6.63 -8.69 -7.54
CA PHE A 125 5.89 -8.26 -6.37
C PHE A 125 4.47 -8.82 -6.38
N SER A 126 3.93 -9.04 -5.18
CA SER A 126 2.51 -9.19 -4.94
C SER A 126 2.03 -7.99 -4.13
N MET A 127 0.89 -7.45 -4.50
CA MET A 127 0.24 -6.33 -3.82
C MET A 127 -1.19 -6.71 -3.45
N GLY A 128 -1.57 -6.44 -2.19
CA GLY A 128 -2.95 -6.44 -1.71
C GLY A 128 -3.36 -5.03 -1.34
N HIS A 129 -4.56 -4.60 -1.75
CA HIS A 129 -5.02 -3.23 -1.58
C HIS A 129 -6.49 -3.14 -1.24
N VAL A 130 -6.83 -2.27 -0.24
CA VAL A 130 -8.19 -1.84 0.10
C VAL A 130 -8.15 -0.38 0.53
N GLY A 131 -8.96 0.48 -0.07
CA GLY A 131 -9.07 1.90 0.27
C GLY A 131 -8.56 2.83 -0.83
N ASP A 132 -8.14 4.01 -0.46
CA ASP A 132 -7.64 5.08 -1.35
C ASP A 132 -6.18 5.50 -1.04
N SER A 133 -5.52 4.82 -0.11
CA SER A 133 -4.06 4.86 -0.02
C SER A 133 -3.45 4.26 -1.28
N ARG A 134 -2.36 4.84 -1.78
CA ARG A 134 -1.86 4.53 -3.11
C ARG A 134 -0.50 3.86 -3.12
N CYS A 135 -0.28 3.05 -4.16
CA CYS A 135 1.02 2.56 -4.57
C CYS A 135 1.36 3.10 -5.96
N TYR A 136 2.54 3.71 -6.08
CA TYR A 136 3.12 4.15 -7.35
C TYR A 136 4.39 3.37 -7.66
N ARG A 137 4.70 3.24 -8.96
CA ARG A 137 5.97 2.73 -9.45
C ARG A 137 6.66 3.76 -10.35
N LEU A 138 7.88 4.10 -10.03
CA LEU A 138 8.76 4.83 -10.94
C LEU A 138 9.66 3.82 -11.68
N ARG A 139 9.47 3.69 -12.99
CA ARG A 139 10.26 2.84 -13.88
C ARG A 139 10.58 3.61 -15.16
N ALA A 140 11.85 3.61 -15.56
CA ALA A 140 12.31 4.22 -16.84
C ALA A 140 11.71 5.62 -17.07
N ASP A 141 11.81 6.52 -16.08
CA ASP A 141 11.33 7.90 -16.13
C ASP A 141 9.79 8.07 -16.22
N LYS A 142 9.03 7.02 -15.95
CA LYS A 142 7.56 7.07 -15.87
C LYS A 142 7.11 6.75 -14.44
N LEU A 143 6.39 7.69 -13.81
CA LEU A 143 5.62 7.43 -12.59
C LEU A 143 4.24 6.88 -13.01
N GLU A 144 3.84 5.78 -12.40
CA GLU A 144 2.58 5.10 -12.69
C GLU A 144 1.91 4.73 -11.36
N GLN A 145 0.67 5.13 -11.18
CA GLN A 145 -0.15 4.63 -10.07
C GLN A 145 -0.54 3.18 -10.35
N ILE A 146 -0.21 2.28 -9.43
CA ILE A 146 -0.48 0.85 -9.53
C ILE A 146 -1.83 0.50 -8.92
N THR A 147 -2.17 1.10 -7.78
CA THR A 147 -3.48 0.94 -7.13
C THR A 147 -4.55 1.71 -7.88
N LYS A 148 -5.79 1.27 -7.72
CA LYS A 148 -6.98 2.01 -8.15
C LYS A 148 -7.80 2.35 -6.91
N ASP A 149 -8.04 3.63 -6.65
CA ASP A 149 -8.68 4.10 -5.43
C ASP A 149 -10.08 3.50 -5.24
N HIS A 150 -10.37 2.98 -4.07
CA HIS A 150 -11.73 2.60 -3.68
C HIS A 150 -12.46 3.84 -3.11
N SER A 151 -12.75 4.78 -3.98
CA SER A 151 -13.43 6.03 -3.65
C SER A 151 -14.66 6.24 -4.53
N LEU A 152 -15.62 6.99 -4.01
CA LEU A 152 -16.82 7.35 -4.78
C LEU A 152 -16.46 8.06 -6.10
N LEU A 153 -15.45 8.93 -6.07
CA LEU A 153 -15.03 9.64 -7.28
C LEU A 153 -14.48 8.69 -8.34
N GLN A 154 -13.66 7.73 -7.93
CA GLN A 154 -13.12 6.74 -8.87
C GLN A 154 -14.24 5.89 -9.48
N GLU A 155 -15.25 5.51 -8.69
CA GLU A 155 -16.42 4.79 -9.23
C GLU A 155 -17.22 5.64 -10.24
N LEU A 156 -17.33 6.95 -10.01
CA LEU A 156 -18.01 7.87 -10.93
C LEU A 156 -17.22 8.08 -12.22
N ILE A 157 -15.87 8.13 -12.15
CA ILE A 157 -15.00 8.15 -13.32
C ILE A 157 -15.16 6.88 -14.13
N ASP A 158 -15.11 5.71 -13.50
CA ASP A 158 -15.25 4.41 -14.15
C ASP A 158 -16.57 4.25 -14.89
N ARG A 159 -17.65 4.81 -14.35
CA ARG A 159 -18.97 4.82 -14.96
C ARG A 159 -19.16 5.93 -15.99
N GLY A 160 -18.14 6.77 -16.22
CA GLY A 160 -18.17 7.88 -17.19
C GLY A 160 -19.03 9.07 -16.76
N PHE A 161 -19.36 9.20 -15.46
CA PHE A 161 -20.09 10.35 -14.94
C PHE A 161 -19.20 11.56 -14.67
N TYR A 162 -17.92 11.31 -14.45
CA TYR A 162 -16.90 12.35 -14.21
C TYR A 162 -15.69 12.08 -15.08
N THR A 163 -15.03 13.15 -15.53
CA THR A 163 -13.65 13.11 -16.02
C THR A 163 -12.69 13.18 -14.83
N GLU A 164 -11.43 12.80 -15.01
CA GLU A 164 -10.40 12.94 -13.96
C GLU A 164 -10.24 14.41 -13.51
N GLU A 165 -10.38 15.36 -14.45
CA GLU A 165 -10.30 16.79 -14.14
C GLU A 165 -11.47 17.29 -13.28
N GLU A 166 -12.68 16.87 -13.58
CA GLU A 166 -13.87 17.18 -12.78
C GLU A 166 -13.79 16.57 -11.38
N ALA A 167 -13.30 15.34 -11.29
CA ALA A 167 -13.09 14.65 -10.01
C ALA A 167 -12.09 15.39 -9.11
N ARG A 168 -10.97 15.85 -9.67
CA ARG A 168 -9.96 16.63 -8.92
C ARG A 168 -10.54 17.90 -8.27
N ASN A 169 -11.56 18.50 -8.86
CA ASN A 169 -12.22 19.72 -8.39
C ASN A 169 -13.44 19.44 -7.51
N SER A 170 -13.81 18.18 -7.28
CA SER A 170 -14.98 17.79 -6.49
C SER A 170 -14.75 18.00 -4.99
N LYS A 171 -15.83 18.36 -4.27
CA LYS A 171 -15.83 18.48 -2.81
C LYS A 171 -15.91 17.13 -2.08
N ASN A 172 -16.21 16.05 -2.80
CA ASN A 172 -16.42 14.70 -2.25
C ASN A 172 -15.20 13.79 -2.44
N LYS A 173 -14.00 14.35 -2.44
CA LYS A 173 -12.76 13.62 -2.73
C LYS A 173 -12.52 12.43 -1.78
N ASN A 174 -12.85 12.59 -0.50
CA ASN A 174 -12.43 11.68 0.58
C ASN A 174 -13.54 10.71 0.99
N LEU A 175 -14.43 10.31 0.07
CA LEU A 175 -15.44 9.30 0.35
C LEU A 175 -14.91 7.92 -0.07
N VAL A 176 -14.27 7.25 0.87
CA VAL A 176 -13.80 5.87 0.72
C VAL A 176 -15.01 4.92 0.64
N THR A 177 -15.04 4.05 -0.37
CA THR A 177 -16.13 3.10 -0.57
C THR A 177 -15.80 1.70 -0.05
N ARG A 178 -14.52 1.44 0.30
CA ARG A 178 -14.06 0.15 0.81
C ARG A 178 -12.92 0.32 1.81
N ALA A 179 -13.07 -0.25 3.01
CA ALA A 179 -12.08 -0.22 4.09
C ALA A 179 -12.16 -1.48 4.94
N LEU A 180 -11.07 -1.80 5.66
CA LEU A 180 -11.03 -2.86 6.64
C LEU A 180 -11.82 -2.44 7.89
N GLY A 181 -12.43 -3.41 8.57
CA GLY A 181 -13.12 -3.23 9.84
C GLY A 181 -14.56 -2.72 9.75
N ILE A 182 -15.02 -2.29 8.57
CA ILE A 182 -16.37 -1.74 8.37
C ILE A 182 -17.42 -2.86 8.22
N GLY A 183 -17.02 -4.02 7.74
CA GLY A 183 -17.90 -5.18 7.57
C GLY A 183 -17.20 -6.50 7.89
N PRO A 184 -17.98 -7.59 8.03
CA PRO A 184 -17.44 -8.90 8.38
C PRO A 184 -16.54 -9.50 7.29
N GLN A 185 -16.67 -9.04 6.06
CA GLN A 185 -15.87 -9.46 4.91
C GLN A 185 -15.41 -8.24 4.13
N VAL A 186 -14.28 -8.37 3.47
CA VAL A 186 -13.71 -7.34 2.60
C VAL A 186 -13.22 -7.94 1.29
N ASN A 187 -13.44 -7.25 0.19
CA ASN A 187 -12.87 -7.62 -1.11
C ASN A 187 -11.51 -6.95 -1.25
N VAL A 188 -10.46 -7.75 -1.33
CA VAL A 188 -9.08 -7.30 -1.51
C VAL A 188 -8.74 -7.28 -3.00
N ASP A 189 -8.29 -6.15 -3.51
CA ASP A 189 -7.74 -6.09 -4.87
C ASP A 189 -6.30 -6.64 -4.84
N MET A 190 -6.07 -7.71 -5.61
CA MET A 190 -4.76 -8.37 -5.68
C MET A 190 -4.11 -8.12 -7.03
N GLN A 191 -2.80 -7.84 -7.02
CA GLN A 191 -2.01 -7.65 -8.23
C GLN A 191 -0.62 -8.27 -8.10
N GLU A 192 -0.12 -8.84 -9.19
CA GLU A 192 1.25 -9.31 -9.33
C GLU A 192 1.89 -8.69 -10.58
N ASP A 193 3.16 -8.30 -10.48
CA ASP A 193 3.96 -7.90 -11.64
C ASP A 193 5.44 -8.14 -11.38
N ILE A 194 6.24 -8.08 -12.44
CA ILE A 194 7.70 -8.19 -12.37
C ILE A 194 8.31 -6.90 -11.83
N VAL A 195 9.42 -7.03 -11.09
CA VAL A 195 10.24 -5.90 -10.68
C VAL A 195 11.54 -5.89 -11.50
N LEU A 196 12.03 -4.69 -11.75
CA LEU A 196 13.30 -4.47 -12.44
C LEU A 196 14.27 -3.73 -11.52
N LYS A 197 15.56 -3.94 -11.73
CA LYS A 197 16.59 -3.15 -11.05
C LYS A 197 16.35 -1.64 -11.30
N ASN A 198 16.52 -0.85 -10.27
CA ASN A 198 16.28 0.59 -10.21
C ASN A 198 14.79 1.02 -10.24
N ASP A 199 13.83 0.10 -10.23
CA ASP A 199 12.46 0.48 -9.94
C ASP A 199 12.39 1.10 -8.54
N ILE A 200 11.60 2.16 -8.39
CA ILE A 200 11.27 2.74 -7.09
C ILE A 200 9.75 2.67 -6.92
N TYR A 201 9.33 2.14 -5.79
CA TYR A 201 7.92 2.07 -5.40
C TYR A 201 7.68 3.06 -4.27
N LEU A 202 6.54 3.75 -4.34
CA LEU A 202 6.04 4.64 -3.30
C LEU A 202 4.70 4.12 -2.83
N LEU A 203 4.54 3.86 -1.52
CA LEU A 203 3.25 3.72 -0.86
C LEU A 203 3.00 5.01 -0.07
N CYS A 204 1.77 5.53 -0.13
CA CYS A 204 1.41 6.73 0.61
C CYS A 204 -0.07 6.76 0.99
N SER A 205 -0.39 7.46 2.08
CA SER A 205 -1.76 7.84 2.44
C SER A 205 -2.25 9.02 1.59
N ASP A 206 -3.55 9.29 1.65
CA ASP A 206 -4.21 10.38 0.92
C ASP A 206 -3.70 11.77 1.34
N GLY A 207 -3.21 11.93 2.59
CA GLY A 207 -2.59 13.17 3.06
C GLY A 207 -1.40 13.64 2.23
N LEU A 208 -0.73 12.75 1.49
CA LEU A 208 0.25 13.14 0.49
C LEU A 208 -0.45 13.56 -0.82
N THR A 209 -1.26 12.69 -1.39
CA THR A 209 -1.77 12.81 -2.77
C THR A 209 -2.89 13.84 -2.92
N ASP A 210 -3.54 14.21 -1.84
CA ASP A 210 -4.51 15.32 -1.80
C ASP A 210 -3.85 16.69 -1.90
N LEU A 211 -2.59 16.79 -1.52
CA LEU A 211 -1.84 18.05 -1.40
C LEU A 211 -0.65 18.16 -2.35
N VAL A 212 -0.15 17.06 -2.89
CA VAL A 212 1.04 17.02 -3.74
C VAL A 212 0.71 16.35 -5.07
N GLU A 213 0.94 17.06 -6.17
CA GLU A 213 0.66 16.55 -7.52
C GLU A 213 1.67 15.46 -7.92
N ASP A 214 1.24 14.50 -8.74
CA ASP A 214 2.06 13.39 -9.26
C ASP A 214 3.34 13.87 -9.93
N GLN A 215 3.32 15.02 -10.62
CA GLN A 215 4.50 15.60 -11.24
C GLN A 215 5.58 15.98 -10.21
N TYR A 216 5.17 16.52 -9.05
CA TYR A 216 6.12 16.84 -7.98
C TYR A 216 6.65 15.57 -7.33
N ILE A 217 5.79 14.57 -7.11
CA ILE A 217 6.17 13.24 -6.58
C ILE A 217 7.23 12.63 -7.50
N TYR A 218 6.97 12.58 -8.81
CA TYR A 218 7.92 12.09 -9.82
C TYR A 218 9.28 12.80 -9.75
N LEU A 219 9.27 14.12 -9.78
CA LEU A 219 10.51 14.91 -9.77
C LEU A 219 11.33 14.72 -8.50
N THR A 220 10.64 14.61 -7.35
CA THR A 220 11.27 14.42 -6.06
C THR A 220 11.92 13.04 -5.95
N ILE A 221 11.18 11.97 -6.28
CA ILE A 221 11.72 10.60 -6.25
C ILE A 221 12.89 10.47 -7.24
N LYS A 222 12.76 11.03 -8.44
CA LYS A 222 13.83 11.00 -9.45
C LYS A 222 15.08 11.74 -8.97
N ARG A 223 14.92 12.93 -8.37
CA ARG A 223 16.03 13.76 -7.88
C ARG A 223 16.78 13.10 -6.74
N PHE A 224 16.08 12.42 -5.85
CA PHE A 224 16.63 11.81 -4.65
C PHE A 224 16.62 10.28 -4.72
N SER A 225 16.69 9.70 -5.94
CA SER A 225 16.65 8.25 -6.14
C SER A 225 17.74 7.48 -5.36
N ASP A 226 18.89 8.11 -5.12
CA ASP A 226 20.00 7.54 -4.33
C ASP A 226 19.86 7.79 -2.82
N ASN A 227 18.93 8.65 -2.40
CA ASN A 227 18.67 8.98 -1.00
C ASN A 227 17.16 9.00 -0.72
N LEU A 228 16.58 7.82 -0.53
CA LEU A 228 15.13 7.64 -0.32
C LEU A 228 14.62 8.36 0.93
N GLU A 229 15.46 8.48 1.98
CA GLU A 229 15.08 9.19 3.19
C GLU A 229 14.86 10.68 2.91
N GLU A 230 15.74 11.30 2.13
CA GLU A 230 15.58 12.68 1.73
C GLU A 230 14.36 12.86 0.81
N ALA A 231 14.13 11.92 -0.14
CA ALA A 231 12.92 11.94 -0.97
C ALA A 231 11.64 11.94 -0.11
N ALA A 232 11.55 11.04 0.87
CA ALA A 232 10.40 10.94 1.76
C ALA A 232 10.21 12.22 2.59
N LYS A 233 11.30 12.79 3.16
CA LYS A 233 11.26 14.06 3.90
C LYS A 233 10.76 15.22 3.03
N GLN A 234 11.23 15.33 1.80
CA GLN A 234 10.81 16.38 0.87
C GLN A 234 9.33 16.27 0.48
N LEU A 235 8.82 15.04 0.29
CA LEU A 235 7.40 14.80 0.01
C LEU A 235 6.51 15.21 1.20
N ILE A 236 6.85 14.80 2.41
CA ILE A 236 6.12 15.18 3.63
C ILE A 236 6.19 16.70 3.86
N THR A 237 7.38 17.29 3.72
CA THR A 237 7.55 18.74 3.86
C THR A 237 6.66 19.49 2.88
N LYS A 238 6.60 19.03 1.62
CA LYS A 238 5.77 19.65 0.59
C LYS A 238 4.27 19.55 0.90
N ALA A 239 3.80 18.41 1.38
CA ALA A 239 2.42 18.25 1.80
C ALA A 239 2.08 19.17 2.99
N ASN A 240 2.99 19.29 3.97
CA ASN A 240 2.83 20.20 5.09
C ASN A 240 2.83 21.68 4.66
N GLU A 241 3.71 22.10 3.75
CA GLU A 241 3.71 23.45 3.14
C GLU A 241 2.41 23.76 2.40
N ASN A 242 1.79 22.77 1.77
CA ASN A 242 0.51 22.89 1.08
C ASN A 242 -0.70 22.80 2.04
N GLY A 243 -0.46 22.80 3.35
CA GLY A 243 -1.48 22.93 4.39
C GLY A 243 -1.54 21.79 5.39
N GLY A 244 -0.93 20.61 5.12
CA GLY A 244 -0.85 19.48 6.06
C GLY A 244 -2.19 19.13 6.71
N LYS A 245 -3.24 18.99 5.91
CA LYS A 245 -4.63 18.87 6.41
C LYS A 245 -4.91 17.53 7.06
N ASP A 246 -4.15 16.51 6.69
CA ASP A 246 -4.27 15.15 7.22
C ASP A 246 -2.92 14.58 7.64
N ASN A 247 -2.94 13.35 8.18
CA ASN A 247 -1.76 12.55 8.43
C ASN A 247 -1.09 12.21 7.10
N ILE A 248 0.23 12.21 7.06
CA ILE A 248 1.00 12.04 5.84
C ILE A 248 1.98 10.89 6.03
N SER A 249 1.74 9.78 5.36
CA SER A 249 2.63 8.63 5.40
C SER A 249 3.22 8.35 4.03
N VAL A 250 4.52 8.10 4.01
CA VAL A 250 5.33 7.85 2.81
C VAL A 250 6.26 6.68 3.07
N MET A 251 6.17 5.65 2.25
CA MET A 251 7.12 4.55 2.24
C MET A 251 7.73 4.41 0.85
N LEU A 252 9.05 4.41 0.77
CA LEU A 252 9.79 4.25 -0.48
C LEU A 252 10.59 2.95 -0.45
N CYS A 253 10.56 2.24 -1.57
CA CYS A 253 11.36 1.05 -1.79
C CYS A 253 12.07 1.13 -3.14
N ARG A 254 13.39 0.90 -3.17
CA ARG A 254 14.20 0.80 -4.40
C ARG A 254 14.73 -0.61 -4.56
N ILE A 255 14.65 -1.10 -5.80
CA ILE A 255 15.21 -2.40 -6.19
C ILE A 255 16.68 -2.23 -6.59
N ASP A 256 17.61 -2.65 -5.73
CA ASP A 256 19.05 -2.43 -5.94
C ASP A 256 19.69 -3.52 -6.77
N SER A 257 19.17 -4.75 -6.76
CA SER A 257 19.72 -5.86 -7.52
C SER A 257 18.69 -6.96 -7.79
N ASP A 258 19.00 -7.83 -8.75
CA ASP A 258 18.23 -9.04 -9.05
C ASP A 258 18.20 -9.99 -7.83
N PHE A 259 17.03 -10.56 -7.56
CA PHE A 259 16.79 -11.54 -6.50
C PHE A 259 16.00 -12.76 -6.99
N SER A 260 16.11 -13.09 -8.28
CA SER A 260 15.52 -14.31 -8.83
C SER A 260 16.14 -15.56 -8.20
N THR A 261 15.30 -16.55 -7.94
CA THR A 261 15.75 -17.87 -7.44
C THR A 261 16.16 -18.84 -8.57
N GLY A 262 16.31 -18.35 -9.80
CA GLY A 262 16.83 -19.11 -10.95
C GLY A 262 15.86 -20.10 -11.60
N GLN A 263 14.62 -20.26 -11.11
CA GLN A 263 13.69 -21.27 -11.63
C GLN A 263 12.29 -20.79 -12.09
N GLY A 264 11.97 -19.51 -12.07
CA GLY A 264 10.55 -19.20 -12.15
C GLY A 264 10.05 -18.22 -13.21
N TRP A 265 10.77 -17.16 -13.50
CA TRP A 265 10.18 -16.06 -14.26
C TRP A 265 10.02 -16.33 -15.76
N PHE A 266 10.97 -17.05 -16.37
CA PHE A 266 10.92 -17.40 -17.79
C PHE A 266 9.71 -18.31 -18.11
N ASN A 267 9.40 -19.25 -17.21
CA ASN A 267 8.25 -20.14 -17.38
C ASN A 267 6.91 -19.42 -17.18
N ARG A 268 6.84 -18.40 -16.29
CA ARG A 268 5.64 -17.57 -16.12
C ARG A 268 5.40 -16.59 -17.26
N LEU A 269 6.47 -16.07 -17.88
CA LEU A 269 6.36 -15.23 -19.06
C LEU A 269 5.84 -16.04 -20.25
N MET A 270 6.34 -17.26 -20.44
CA MET A 270 5.90 -18.15 -21.53
C MET A 270 4.47 -18.65 -21.35
N ALA A 271 4.03 -18.93 -20.12
CA ALA A 271 2.64 -19.35 -19.84
C ALA A 271 1.58 -18.24 -20.04
N ARG A 272 1.98 -16.99 -20.24
CA ARG A 272 1.07 -15.89 -20.63
C ARG A 272 0.90 -15.74 -22.14
N PHE A 273 1.67 -16.47 -22.93
CA PHE A 273 1.64 -16.45 -24.41
C PHE A 273 1.09 -17.75 -25.01
N ASP A 274 0.78 -18.75 -24.19
CA ASP A 274 0.00 -19.96 -24.52
C ASP A 274 -1.47 -19.79 -24.02
#